data_16ff13622a894f5a2b24a1f7d7adf844
#
_entry.id   16ff13622a894f5a2b24a1f7d7adf844
#
_cell.length_a   1.000
_cell.length_b   1.000
_cell.length_c   1.000
_cell.angle_alpha   90.00
_cell.angle_beta   90.00
_cell.angle_gamma   90.00
#
_symmetry.space_group_name_H-M   'P 1'
#
loop_
_entity.id
_entity.type
_entity.pdbx_description
1 polymer ?
#
loop_
_entity_poly.entity_id
_entity_poly.type
_entity_poly.pdbx_seq_one_letter_code
_entity_poly.pdbx_strand_id
1 'polypeptide(L)'
;LNLPVPAEFCGRFDTVFEAGTLQHVFDLPQVFANLHALVQEGGRVIHGMAPSTNHVDHGFYMFSPTLFHDFYTANGWRIEAEYFFEFFPFWFRGRFHSTPWKIRRYTPGCLDALAYGGFGARQVALFVVATKVPGATADRIPQQSYFSRFHQAQQRKRGTVPIFSDPVAPVAAVEKMGTVPLFLLKLKEWKQRLKRLLPRRLP
;
A
#
# COMPACT_ATOMS: atom_id res chain seq x y z
N LEU A 1 19.33 -4.97 0.62
CA LEU A 1 18.12 -5.82 0.51
C LEU A 1 17.94 -6.46 -0.89
N ASN A 2 18.64 -5.99 -1.94
CA ASN A 2 18.67 -6.67 -3.25
C ASN A 2 19.46 -7.99 -3.24
N LEU A 3 20.14 -8.33 -2.16
CA LEU A 3 20.89 -9.57 -1.97
C LEU A 3 20.35 -10.32 -0.75
N PRO A 4 20.48 -11.65 -0.70
CA PRO A 4 20.10 -12.44 0.46
C PRO A 4 20.74 -11.91 1.75
N VAL A 5 19.98 -11.94 2.84
CA VAL A 5 20.54 -11.60 4.17
C VAL A 5 21.52 -12.68 4.63
N PRO A 6 22.61 -12.32 5.36
CA PRO A 6 23.52 -13.29 5.95
C PRO A 6 22.82 -14.28 6.85
N ALA A 7 23.27 -15.55 6.82
CA ALA A 7 22.63 -16.63 7.54
C ALA A 7 22.56 -16.41 9.05
N GLU A 8 23.53 -15.69 9.62
CA GLU A 8 23.56 -15.35 11.04
C GLU A 8 22.42 -14.46 11.52
N PHE A 9 21.69 -13.81 10.61
CA PHE A 9 20.51 -13.01 10.95
C PHE A 9 19.18 -13.75 10.74
N CYS A 10 19.20 -14.94 10.15
CA CYS A 10 18.00 -15.70 9.87
C CYS A 10 17.31 -16.16 11.17
N GLY A 11 15.99 -15.94 11.26
CA GLY A 11 15.15 -16.34 12.38
C GLY A 11 15.48 -15.67 13.72
N ARG A 12 16.12 -14.49 13.70
CA ARG A 12 16.60 -13.83 14.91
C ARG A 12 15.70 -12.72 15.44
N PHE A 13 14.74 -12.26 14.66
CA PHE A 13 13.96 -11.09 15.02
C PHE A 13 12.51 -11.44 15.29
N ASP A 14 11.99 -11.00 16.43
CA ASP A 14 10.56 -11.06 16.78
C ASP A 14 9.75 -10.10 15.91
N THR A 15 10.35 -8.98 15.56
CA THR A 15 9.70 -7.94 14.78
C THR A 15 10.69 -7.29 13.82
N VAL A 16 10.31 -7.24 12.55
CA VAL A 16 10.98 -6.43 11.54
C VAL A 16 10.05 -5.28 11.17
N PHE A 17 10.51 -4.05 11.43
CA PHE A 17 9.78 -2.83 11.09
C PHE A 17 10.39 -2.17 9.86
N GLU A 18 9.58 -1.98 8.86
CA GLU A 18 9.91 -1.31 7.61
C GLU A 18 9.05 -0.04 7.49
N ALA A 19 9.69 1.11 7.40
CA ALA A 19 9.03 2.41 7.40
C ALA A 19 9.33 3.21 6.13
N GLY A 20 9.04 2.64 4.97
CA GLY A 20 9.23 3.32 3.69
C GLY A 20 10.60 3.05 3.06
N THR A 21 11.10 1.83 3.14
CA THR A 21 12.34 1.37 2.51
C THR A 21 12.07 0.59 1.22
N LEU A 22 10.98 -0.19 1.18
CA LEU A 22 10.71 -1.13 0.08
C LEU A 22 10.67 -0.46 -1.29
N GLN A 23 10.07 0.72 -1.38
CA GLN A 23 9.96 1.43 -2.65
C GLN A 23 11.29 1.81 -3.29
N HIS A 24 12.37 1.82 -2.51
CA HIS A 24 13.73 2.15 -2.95
C HIS A 24 14.57 0.93 -3.31
N VAL A 25 14.06 -0.28 -3.11
CA VAL A 25 14.75 -1.53 -3.43
C VAL A 25 14.16 -2.14 -4.69
N PHE A 26 15.01 -2.43 -5.68
CA PHE A 26 14.54 -2.86 -7.00
C PHE A 26 14.03 -4.31 -7.01
N ASP A 27 14.69 -5.22 -6.31
CA ASP A 27 14.33 -6.64 -6.26
C ASP A 27 13.34 -6.92 -5.12
N LEU A 28 12.06 -6.66 -5.35
CA LEU A 28 11.01 -6.90 -4.36
C LEU A 28 10.85 -8.38 -3.96
N PRO A 29 10.91 -9.37 -4.87
CA PRO A 29 10.90 -10.77 -4.47
C PRO A 29 11.99 -11.10 -3.46
N GLN A 30 13.23 -10.62 -3.69
CA GLN A 30 14.33 -10.81 -2.75
C GLN A 30 14.08 -10.09 -1.41
N VAL A 31 13.47 -8.91 -1.42
CA VAL A 31 13.09 -8.22 -0.17
C VAL A 31 12.12 -9.06 0.64
N PHE A 32 11.08 -9.60 0.04
CA PHE A 32 10.12 -10.46 0.75
C PHE A 32 10.76 -11.74 1.27
N ALA A 33 11.66 -12.36 0.49
CA ALA A 33 12.45 -13.50 0.94
C ALA A 33 13.33 -13.14 2.17
N ASN A 34 13.96 -11.97 2.15
CA ASN A 34 14.76 -11.46 3.26
C ASN A 34 13.93 -11.19 4.50
N LEU A 35 12.74 -10.58 4.37
CA LEU A 35 11.82 -10.36 5.49
C LEU A 35 11.40 -11.69 6.12
N HIS A 36 11.09 -12.69 5.30
CA HIS A 36 10.79 -14.03 5.77
C HIS A 36 11.97 -14.68 6.49
N ALA A 37 13.18 -14.55 5.94
CA ALA A 37 14.39 -15.11 6.53
C ALA A 37 14.73 -14.47 7.88
N LEU A 38 14.61 -13.15 8.01
CA LEU A 38 14.94 -12.39 9.22
C LEU A 38 14.02 -12.72 10.41
N VAL A 39 12.69 -12.84 10.13
CA VAL A 39 11.69 -13.01 11.17
C VAL A 39 11.64 -14.46 11.63
N GLN A 40 11.69 -14.68 12.96
CA GLN A 40 11.47 -15.99 13.57
C GLN A 40 10.01 -16.45 13.41
N GLU A 41 9.75 -17.74 13.60
CA GLU A 41 8.38 -18.25 13.68
C GLU A 41 7.63 -17.62 14.86
N GLY A 42 6.40 -17.19 14.66
CA GLY A 42 5.62 -16.41 15.62
C GLY A 42 5.93 -14.90 15.62
N GLY A 43 7.02 -14.49 14.98
CA GLY A 43 7.39 -13.09 14.82
C GLY A 43 6.57 -12.40 13.72
N ARG A 44 6.79 -11.08 13.53
CA ARG A 44 5.98 -10.28 12.63
C ARG A 44 6.79 -9.31 11.78
N VAL A 45 6.25 -8.99 10.62
CA VAL A 45 6.69 -7.87 9.78
C VAL A 45 5.66 -6.75 9.90
N ILE A 46 6.14 -5.51 10.04
CA ILE A 46 5.32 -4.30 10.06
C ILE A 46 5.79 -3.40 8.93
N HIS A 47 4.92 -3.17 7.95
CA HIS A 47 5.10 -2.14 6.92
C HIS A 47 4.42 -0.86 7.39
N GLY A 48 5.22 0.14 7.79
CA GLY A 48 4.70 1.33 8.46
C GLY A 48 4.19 2.42 7.54
N MET A 49 4.80 2.58 6.37
CA MET A 49 4.56 3.71 5.45
C MET A 49 4.79 3.34 3.99
N ALA A 50 4.31 2.17 3.53
CA ALA A 50 4.47 1.81 2.13
C ALA A 50 3.69 2.79 1.22
N PRO A 51 4.36 3.52 0.30
CA PRO A 51 3.69 4.52 -0.54
C PRO A 51 2.78 3.84 -1.56
N SER A 52 1.53 4.32 -1.68
CA SER A 52 0.54 3.73 -2.58
C SER A 52 0.19 4.66 -3.74
N THR A 53 -0.22 5.89 -3.51
CA THR A 53 -0.58 6.80 -4.59
C THR A 53 -0.08 8.22 -4.33
N ASN A 54 0.16 8.98 -5.41
CA ASN A 54 0.67 10.35 -5.39
C ASN A 54 2.06 10.49 -4.74
N HIS A 55 2.90 9.47 -4.85
CA HIS A 55 4.31 9.45 -4.48
C HIS A 55 5.22 9.38 -5.71
N VAL A 56 4.83 10.04 -6.79
CA VAL A 56 5.55 10.03 -8.07
C VAL A 56 6.99 10.48 -7.86
N ASP A 57 7.92 9.75 -8.44
CA ASP A 57 9.37 10.01 -8.37
C ASP A 57 9.97 9.93 -6.94
N HIS A 58 9.30 9.17 -6.06
CA HIS A 58 9.76 8.95 -4.67
C HIS A 58 10.38 7.56 -4.45
N GLY A 59 10.68 6.85 -5.46
CA GLY A 59 11.24 5.49 -5.43
C GLY A 59 10.87 4.73 -6.70
N PHE A 60 11.28 3.47 -6.77
CA PHE A 60 10.93 2.63 -7.91
C PHE A 60 9.46 2.23 -7.94
N TYR A 61 8.83 2.17 -6.77
CA TYR A 61 7.49 1.59 -6.64
C TYR A 61 6.51 2.48 -5.87
N MET A 62 5.25 2.43 -6.31
CA MET A 62 4.07 2.75 -5.53
C MET A 62 3.27 1.46 -5.39
N PHE A 63 2.93 1.08 -4.16
CA PHE A 63 2.34 -0.22 -3.87
C PHE A 63 0.83 -0.19 -3.88
N SER A 64 0.22 -1.19 -4.51
CA SER A 64 -1.18 -1.51 -4.25
C SER A 64 -1.31 -2.27 -2.93
N PRO A 65 -2.36 -2.03 -2.12
CA PRO A 65 -2.65 -2.87 -0.95
C PRO A 65 -2.76 -4.36 -1.32
N THR A 66 -3.26 -4.64 -2.53
CA THR A 66 -3.34 -6.00 -3.10
C THR A 66 -2.01 -6.74 -3.06
N LEU A 67 -0.87 -6.05 -3.26
CA LEU A 67 0.45 -6.70 -3.23
C LEU A 67 0.68 -7.39 -1.88
N PHE A 68 0.52 -6.66 -0.79
CA PHE A 68 0.77 -7.20 0.56
C PHE A 68 -0.25 -8.27 0.93
N HIS A 69 -1.53 -8.00 0.68
CA HIS A 69 -2.59 -8.94 0.96
C HIS A 69 -2.38 -10.27 0.24
N ASP A 70 -2.18 -10.21 -1.08
CA ASP A 70 -2.07 -11.41 -1.90
C ASP A 70 -0.77 -12.17 -1.62
N PHE A 71 0.35 -11.44 -1.40
CA PHE A 71 1.61 -12.07 -1.05
C PHE A 71 1.53 -12.83 0.28
N TYR A 72 1.11 -12.17 1.35
CA TYR A 72 1.05 -12.79 2.67
C TYR A 72 0.03 -13.92 2.74
N THR A 73 -1.12 -13.75 2.09
CA THR A 73 -2.14 -14.81 2.01
C THR A 73 -1.63 -16.04 1.25
N ALA A 74 -1.03 -15.86 0.06
CA ALA A 74 -0.51 -16.96 -0.75
C ALA A 74 0.60 -17.73 -0.04
N ASN A 75 1.41 -17.04 0.77
CA ASN A 75 2.53 -17.61 1.53
C ASN A 75 2.14 -18.07 2.94
N GLY A 76 0.84 -18.11 3.27
CA GLY A 76 0.34 -18.68 4.51
C GLY A 76 0.65 -17.87 5.77
N TRP A 77 0.98 -16.59 5.64
CA TRP A 77 1.14 -15.69 6.78
C TRP A 77 -0.22 -15.26 7.32
N ARG A 78 -0.30 -14.96 8.61
CA ARG A 78 -1.50 -14.41 9.23
C ARG A 78 -1.43 -12.88 9.18
N ILE A 79 -2.36 -12.26 8.45
CA ILE A 79 -2.49 -10.81 8.38
C ILE A 79 -3.24 -10.33 9.62
N GLU A 80 -2.58 -9.55 10.47
CA GLU A 80 -3.16 -8.99 11.71
C GLU A 80 -3.86 -7.65 11.45
N ALA A 81 -3.28 -6.84 10.59
CA ALA A 81 -3.78 -5.52 10.28
C ALA A 81 -3.44 -5.11 8.86
N GLU A 82 -4.41 -4.52 8.18
CA GLU A 82 -4.22 -3.86 6.89
C GLU A 82 -5.02 -2.57 6.89
N TYR A 83 -4.32 -1.45 6.73
CA TYR A 83 -4.92 -0.12 6.68
C TYR A 83 -4.31 0.66 5.53
N PHE A 84 -5.10 1.57 4.99
CA PHE A 84 -4.59 2.67 4.19
C PHE A 84 -4.96 3.99 4.84
N PHE A 85 -4.13 4.99 4.63
CA PHE A 85 -4.36 6.32 5.18
C PHE A 85 -4.06 7.38 4.15
N GLU A 86 -4.85 8.43 4.19
CA GLU A 86 -4.82 9.56 3.28
C GLU A 86 -4.36 10.80 4.02
N PHE A 87 -3.51 11.61 3.40
CA PHE A 87 -3.04 12.86 3.94
C PHE A 87 -2.60 13.82 2.83
N PHE A 88 -2.51 15.12 3.16
CA PHE A 88 -1.87 16.11 2.31
C PHE A 88 -0.58 16.56 2.97
N PRO A 89 0.59 16.25 2.40
CA PRO A 89 1.84 16.82 2.87
C PRO A 89 1.96 18.25 2.38
N PHE A 90 2.50 19.12 3.22
CA PHE A 90 2.81 20.49 2.85
C PHE A 90 4.00 21.04 3.65
N TRP A 91 4.71 22.00 3.04
CA TRP A 91 5.79 22.70 3.70
C TRP A 91 5.30 24.05 4.18
N PHE A 92 5.53 24.33 5.44
CA PHE A 92 5.24 25.62 6.03
C PHE A 92 6.40 26.06 6.94
N ARG A 93 6.94 27.28 6.70
CA ARG A 93 8.08 27.84 7.43
C ARG A 93 9.29 26.90 7.49
N GLY A 94 9.60 26.23 6.38
CA GLY A 94 10.75 25.32 6.29
C GLY A 94 10.57 23.97 7.02
N ARG A 95 9.37 23.68 7.53
CA ARG A 95 9.05 22.41 8.18
C ARG A 95 8.02 21.63 7.40
N PHE A 96 8.16 20.32 7.44
CA PHE A 96 7.17 19.41 6.90
C PHE A 96 5.96 19.32 7.83
N HIS A 97 4.79 19.42 7.25
CA HIS A 97 3.51 19.26 7.92
C HIS A 97 2.61 18.36 7.07
N SER A 98 1.62 17.76 7.70
CA SER A 98 0.55 17.07 6.99
C SER A 98 -0.81 17.43 7.57
N THR A 99 -1.86 17.27 6.76
CA THR A 99 -3.22 17.29 7.30
C THR A 99 -3.42 16.10 8.25
N PRO A 100 -4.43 16.12 9.13
CA PRO A 100 -4.81 14.95 9.90
C PRO A 100 -5.04 13.75 8.97
N TRP A 101 -4.52 12.60 9.34
CA TRP A 101 -4.62 11.39 8.56
C TRP A 101 -6.00 10.79 8.66
N LYS A 102 -6.56 10.38 7.53
CA LYS A 102 -7.78 9.59 7.47
C LYS A 102 -7.39 8.13 7.31
N ILE A 103 -7.52 7.36 8.38
CA ILE A 103 -7.15 5.95 8.40
C ILE A 103 -8.39 5.10 8.14
N ARG A 104 -8.26 4.13 7.23
CA ARG A 104 -9.31 3.18 6.86
C ARG A 104 -8.76 1.77 6.81
N ARG A 105 -9.55 0.82 7.29
CA ARG A 105 -9.20 -0.60 7.15
C ARG A 105 -9.29 -0.99 5.67
N TYR A 106 -8.27 -1.71 5.20
CA TYR A 106 -8.31 -2.34 3.89
C TYR A 106 -8.96 -3.71 3.98
N THR A 107 -9.79 -4.03 2.99
CA THR A 107 -10.24 -5.38 2.67
C THR A 107 -10.23 -5.54 1.15
N PRO A 108 -9.89 -6.73 0.61
CA PRO A 108 -9.84 -6.93 -0.83
C PRO A 108 -11.12 -6.48 -1.54
N GLY A 109 -10.97 -5.61 -2.53
CA GLY A 109 -12.08 -5.05 -3.30
C GLY A 109 -12.66 -3.73 -2.77
N CYS A 110 -12.34 -3.30 -1.56
CA CYS A 110 -12.89 -2.04 -1.02
C CYS A 110 -12.48 -0.79 -1.82
N LEU A 111 -11.40 -0.89 -2.61
CA LEU A 111 -10.89 0.18 -3.46
C LEU A 111 -11.15 -0.04 -4.95
N ASP A 112 -11.92 -1.06 -5.36
CA ASP A 112 -12.16 -1.36 -6.77
C ASP A 112 -12.79 -0.18 -7.53
N ALA A 113 -13.66 0.60 -6.88
CA ALA A 113 -14.25 1.80 -7.45
C ALA A 113 -13.21 2.94 -7.66
N LEU A 114 -12.05 2.86 -7.03
CA LEU A 114 -10.97 3.84 -7.08
C LEU A 114 -9.74 3.29 -7.84
N ALA A 115 -9.85 2.12 -8.46
CA ALA A 115 -8.74 1.44 -9.15
C ALA A 115 -8.10 2.29 -10.26
N TYR A 116 -8.86 3.20 -10.86
CA TYR A 116 -8.41 4.11 -11.93
C TYR A 116 -8.28 5.56 -11.47
N GLY A 117 -8.15 5.79 -10.15
CA GLY A 117 -8.04 7.10 -9.55
C GLY A 117 -9.21 7.42 -8.62
N GLY A 118 -9.30 8.68 -8.16
CA GLY A 118 -10.38 9.11 -7.26
C GLY A 118 -9.88 9.61 -5.91
N PHE A 119 -8.61 9.41 -5.57
CA PHE A 119 -7.99 10.01 -4.39
C PHE A 119 -7.67 11.50 -4.57
N GLY A 120 -7.76 12.03 -5.80
CA GLY A 120 -7.38 13.41 -6.10
C GLY A 120 -5.89 13.64 -5.82
N ALA A 121 -5.55 14.79 -5.23
CA ALA A 121 -4.16 15.16 -4.91
C ALA A 121 -3.68 14.65 -3.54
N ARG A 122 -4.44 13.79 -2.86
CA ARG A 122 -4.04 13.24 -1.56
C ARG A 122 -3.00 12.14 -1.77
N GLN A 123 -2.00 12.13 -0.90
CA GLN A 123 -1.12 10.98 -0.79
C GLN A 123 -1.82 9.86 -0.02
N VAL A 124 -1.58 8.64 -0.44
CA VAL A 124 -2.07 7.44 0.24
C VAL A 124 -0.87 6.56 0.53
N ALA A 125 -0.78 6.10 1.76
CA ALA A 125 0.19 5.09 2.16
C ALA A 125 -0.50 3.94 2.90
N LEU A 126 0.22 2.84 3.05
CA LEU A 126 -0.28 1.59 3.60
C LEU A 126 0.40 1.28 4.92
N PHE A 127 -0.36 0.61 5.79
CA PHE A 127 0.13 0.01 7.02
C PHE A 127 -0.32 -1.44 7.05
N VAL A 128 0.64 -2.36 7.13
CA VAL A 128 0.36 -3.80 7.11
C VAL A 128 1.15 -4.47 8.22
N VAL A 129 0.49 -5.35 8.97
CA VAL A 129 1.12 -6.22 9.96
C VAL A 129 0.83 -7.66 9.59
N ALA A 130 1.87 -8.45 9.40
CA ALA A 130 1.77 -9.87 9.11
C ALA A 130 2.62 -10.70 10.06
N THR A 131 2.06 -11.76 10.62
CA THR A 131 2.73 -12.69 11.54
C THR A 131 3.15 -13.95 10.79
N LYS A 132 4.42 -14.35 10.93
CA LYS A 132 4.96 -15.59 10.39
C LYS A 132 4.47 -16.75 11.25
N VAL A 133 3.45 -17.44 10.78
CA VAL A 133 2.93 -18.65 11.46
C VAL A 133 3.69 -19.90 10.99
N PRO A 134 3.58 -21.03 11.70
CA PRO A 134 4.17 -22.29 11.25
C PRO A 134 3.77 -22.64 9.82
N GLY A 135 4.76 -22.99 8.99
CA GLY A 135 4.55 -23.32 7.58
C GLY A 135 4.41 -22.12 6.63
N ALA A 136 4.53 -20.88 7.13
CA ALA A 136 4.60 -19.70 6.28
C ALA A 136 5.85 -19.72 5.39
N THR A 137 5.72 -19.27 4.15
CA THR A 137 6.80 -19.24 3.13
C THR A 137 6.98 -17.84 2.56
N ALA A 138 7.86 -17.68 1.57
CA ALA A 138 8.02 -16.45 0.79
C ALA A 138 8.28 -16.74 -0.70
N ASP A 139 8.10 -17.97 -1.14
CA ASP A 139 8.44 -18.47 -2.48
C ASP A 139 7.22 -18.65 -3.38
N ARG A 140 6.01 -18.56 -2.81
CA ARG A 140 4.78 -18.66 -3.61
C ARG A 140 4.47 -17.34 -4.28
N ILE A 141 4.37 -17.39 -5.61
CA ILE A 141 3.97 -16.25 -6.44
C ILE A 141 2.45 -16.07 -6.32
N PRO A 142 1.95 -14.94 -5.79
CA PRO A 142 0.53 -14.73 -5.65
C PRO A 142 -0.16 -14.50 -6.99
N GLN A 143 -1.39 -14.98 -7.12
CA GLN A 143 -2.30 -14.54 -8.17
C GLN A 143 -3.01 -13.26 -7.72
N GLN A 144 -3.03 -12.23 -8.56
CA GLN A 144 -3.67 -10.96 -8.22
C GLN A 144 -5.18 -11.13 -7.95
N SER A 145 -5.60 -10.88 -6.71
CA SER A 145 -6.99 -11.08 -6.27
C SER A 145 -7.99 -10.16 -6.98
N TYR A 146 -7.60 -8.93 -7.34
CA TYR A 146 -8.43 -8.02 -8.15
C TYR A 146 -8.80 -8.67 -9.49
N PHE A 147 -7.83 -9.23 -10.20
CA PHE A 147 -8.03 -9.88 -11.48
C PHE A 147 -8.95 -11.11 -11.36
N SER A 148 -8.73 -11.93 -10.33
CA SER A 148 -9.56 -13.10 -10.05
C SER A 148 -11.02 -12.70 -9.77
N ARG A 149 -11.26 -11.67 -8.96
CA ARG A 149 -12.61 -11.14 -8.69
C ARG A 149 -13.28 -10.59 -9.95
N PHE A 150 -12.54 -9.86 -10.77
CA PHE A 150 -13.05 -9.29 -12.02
C PHE A 150 -13.50 -10.39 -13.00
N HIS A 151 -12.69 -11.42 -13.18
CA HIS A 151 -13.03 -12.57 -14.02
C HIS A 151 -14.24 -13.35 -13.49
N GLN A 152 -14.30 -13.61 -12.18
CA GLN A 152 -15.44 -14.27 -11.56
C GLN A 152 -16.74 -13.48 -11.78
N ALA A 153 -16.70 -12.15 -11.62
CA ALA A 153 -17.86 -11.29 -11.85
C ALA A 153 -18.31 -11.32 -13.32
N GLN A 154 -17.38 -11.35 -14.28
CA GLN A 154 -17.71 -11.50 -15.70
C GLN A 154 -18.29 -12.87 -16.03
N GLN A 155 -17.73 -13.95 -15.48
CA GLN A 155 -18.23 -15.31 -15.69
C GLN A 155 -19.64 -15.47 -15.12
N ARG A 156 -19.94 -14.93 -13.94
CA ARG A 156 -21.29 -14.91 -13.37
C ARG A 156 -22.30 -14.22 -14.31
N LYS A 157 -21.92 -13.09 -14.91
CA LYS A 157 -22.77 -12.38 -15.89
C LYS A 157 -23.02 -13.20 -17.17
N ARG A 158 -22.07 -14.06 -17.55
CA ARG A 158 -22.14 -14.90 -18.75
C ARG A 158 -22.76 -16.28 -18.49
N GLY A 159 -23.11 -16.61 -17.24
CA GLY A 159 -23.65 -17.91 -16.86
C GLY A 159 -22.67 -19.09 -16.94
N THR A 160 -21.38 -18.80 -17.03
CA THR A 160 -20.32 -19.83 -17.01
C THR A 160 -19.88 -20.16 -15.59
N VAL A 161 -19.57 -21.43 -15.32
CA VAL A 161 -19.09 -21.89 -14.01
C VAL A 161 -17.74 -21.24 -13.69
N PRO A 162 -17.54 -20.69 -12.50
CA PRO A 162 -16.25 -20.07 -12.11
C PRO A 162 -15.13 -21.13 -12.09
N ILE A 163 -13.97 -20.77 -12.64
CA ILE A 163 -12.77 -21.63 -12.61
C ILE A 163 -12.10 -21.57 -11.21
N PHE A 164 -12.42 -20.57 -10.39
CA PHE A 164 -11.85 -20.37 -9.04
C PHE A 164 -12.97 -20.31 -8.01
N SER A 165 -12.82 -21.08 -6.94
CA SER A 165 -13.88 -21.37 -5.95
C SER A 165 -13.74 -20.63 -4.61
N ASP A 166 -13.07 -19.49 -4.52
CA ASP A 166 -13.01 -18.76 -3.25
C ASP A 166 -14.21 -17.81 -3.11
N PRO A 167 -15.07 -18.01 -2.11
CA PRO A 167 -16.18 -17.12 -1.85
C PRO A 167 -15.67 -15.81 -1.26
N VAL A 168 -15.60 -14.76 -2.08
CA VAL A 168 -15.37 -13.40 -1.58
C VAL A 168 -16.69 -12.88 -1.00
N ALA A 169 -16.71 -12.63 0.31
CA ALA A 169 -17.83 -11.99 0.96
C ALA A 169 -18.14 -10.62 0.32
N PRO A 170 -19.41 -10.22 0.18
CA PRO A 170 -19.76 -8.92 -0.37
C PRO A 170 -19.18 -7.82 0.52
N VAL A 171 -18.37 -6.95 -0.08
CA VAL A 171 -17.80 -5.79 0.60
C VAL A 171 -18.88 -4.76 0.81
N ALA A 172 -19.06 -4.31 2.06
CA ALA A 172 -19.90 -3.15 2.37
C ALA A 172 -19.43 -1.95 1.54
N ALA A 173 -20.38 -1.19 0.99
CA ALA A 173 -20.08 -0.04 0.16
C ALA A 173 -19.11 0.90 0.87
N VAL A 174 -18.03 1.25 0.19
CA VAL A 174 -17.13 2.31 0.66
C VAL A 174 -17.96 3.58 0.77
N GLU A 175 -18.04 4.16 1.95
CA GLU A 175 -18.60 5.50 2.10
C GLU A 175 -17.97 6.41 1.05
N LYS A 176 -18.78 7.13 0.29
CA LYS A 176 -18.30 8.05 -0.74
C LYS A 176 -17.23 8.94 -0.14
N MET A 177 -15.99 8.66 -0.48
CA MET A 177 -14.87 9.49 -0.06
C MET A 177 -15.08 10.85 -0.71
N GLY A 178 -15.37 11.86 0.13
CA GLY A 178 -15.61 13.21 -0.34
C GLY A 178 -14.49 13.67 -1.25
N THR A 179 -14.78 13.94 -2.51
CA THR A 179 -13.84 14.57 -3.44
C THR A 179 -13.47 15.93 -2.88
N VAL A 180 -12.17 16.22 -2.85
CA VAL A 180 -11.72 17.60 -2.59
C VAL A 180 -12.31 18.45 -3.72
N PRO A 181 -13.09 19.49 -3.43
CA PRO A 181 -13.67 20.33 -4.46
C PRO A 181 -12.56 20.84 -5.41
N LEU A 182 -12.78 20.73 -6.71
CA LEU A 182 -11.84 21.20 -7.75
C LEU A 182 -11.39 22.65 -7.53
N PHE A 183 -12.24 23.44 -6.88
CA PHE A 183 -11.99 24.80 -6.41
C PHE A 183 -10.78 24.87 -5.45
N LEU A 184 -10.61 23.94 -4.49
CA LEU A 184 -9.49 23.96 -3.56
C LEU A 184 -8.17 23.59 -4.26
N LEU A 185 -8.20 22.75 -5.28
CA LEU A 185 -7.05 22.43 -6.11
C LEU A 185 -6.63 23.66 -6.92
N LYS A 186 -7.58 24.34 -7.57
CA LYS A 186 -7.32 25.60 -8.31
C LYS A 186 -6.80 26.70 -7.40
N LEU A 187 -7.32 26.81 -6.18
CA LEU A 187 -6.83 27.80 -5.20
C LEU A 187 -5.36 27.55 -4.81
N LYS A 188 -4.99 26.28 -4.70
CA LYS A 188 -3.62 25.87 -4.37
C LYS A 188 -2.64 26.16 -5.52
N GLU A 189 -3.06 25.88 -6.76
CA GLU A 189 -2.29 26.23 -7.97
C GLU A 189 -2.14 27.75 -8.10
N TRP A 190 -3.20 28.52 -7.85
CA TRP A 190 -3.17 29.98 -7.88
C TRP A 190 -2.25 30.56 -6.82
N LYS A 191 -2.27 30.04 -5.58
CA LYS A 191 -1.33 30.44 -4.52
C LYS A 191 0.12 30.10 -4.88
N GLN A 192 0.37 29.00 -5.55
CA GLN A 192 1.72 28.65 -6.02
C GLN A 192 2.19 29.57 -7.15
N ARG A 193 1.31 29.94 -8.08
CA ARG A 193 1.60 30.93 -9.15
C ARG A 193 1.89 32.31 -8.54
N LEU A 194 1.10 32.77 -7.58
CA LEU A 194 1.34 34.02 -6.87
C LEU A 194 2.69 34.06 -6.13
N LYS A 195 3.09 32.95 -5.51
CA LYS A 195 4.41 32.86 -4.86
C LYS A 195 5.58 32.97 -5.85
N ARG A 196 5.39 32.54 -7.10
CA ARG A 196 6.40 32.65 -8.16
C ARG A 196 6.48 34.06 -8.74
N LEU A 197 5.42 34.85 -8.63
CA LEU A 197 5.33 36.23 -9.14
C LEU A 197 5.78 37.28 -8.11
N LEU A 198 5.84 36.93 -6.83
CA LEU A 198 6.36 37.82 -5.80
C LEU A 198 7.90 37.88 -5.92
N PRO A 199 8.52 39.06 -6.04
CA PRO A 199 9.96 39.18 -6.09
C PRO A 199 10.56 38.59 -4.82
N ARG A 200 11.54 37.68 -4.96
CA ARG A 200 12.37 37.24 -3.83
C ARG A 200 13.02 38.48 -3.24
N ARG A 201 12.67 38.86 -2.02
CA ARG A 201 13.47 39.81 -1.29
C ARG A 201 14.85 39.18 -1.13
N LEU A 202 15.83 39.74 -1.84
CA LEU A 202 17.25 39.47 -1.60
C LEU A 202 17.59 39.84 -0.15
N PRO A 203 18.56 39.13 0.43
CA PRO A 203 18.96 39.28 1.84
C PRO A 203 19.40 40.68 2.16
#